data_9c88577a3a0b4611bc62a909980c8219
#
_entry.id   9c88577a3a0b4611bc62a909980c8219
#
_cell.length_a   1.000
_cell.length_b   1.000
_cell.length_c   1.000
_cell.angle_alpha   90.00
_cell.angle_beta   90.00
_cell.angle_gamma   90.00
#
_symmetry.space_group_name_H-M   'P 1'
#
loop_
_entity.id
_entity.type
_entity.pdbx_description
1 polymer ?
#
loop_
_entity_poly.entity_id
_entity_poly.type
_entity_poly.pdbx_seq_one_letter_code
_entity_poly.pdbx_strand_id
1 'polypeptide(L)'
;MKLVKVLLASFLLVGLCAFTGCGKDKDYRAVTGTVTMGGAPLEGCILTFFPEDKETGEGGSAKTDASGAYSATSTGAENGGTGLKPGVYSVTAMKNEEVKNPDDEAYEKGEITYDELQERKQKKGAYAKSAGGELLTPRKFLDPNLTPLKITVTNDPKANVFDFNLDE
;
A
#
# COMPACT_ATOMS: atom_id res chain seq x y z
N MET A 1 0.79 38.67 44.01
CA MET A 1 -0.07 38.64 42.81
C MET A 1 0.66 38.92 41.45
N LYS A 2 1.88 39.44 41.43
CA LYS A 2 2.61 39.71 40.17
C LYS A 2 3.42 38.50 39.63
N LEU A 3 3.87 37.59 40.51
CA LEU A 3 4.65 36.40 40.10
C LEU A 3 3.79 35.32 39.39
N VAL A 4 2.53 35.17 39.77
CA VAL A 4 1.65 34.14 39.14
C VAL A 4 1.25 34.49 37.70
N LYS A 5 1.21 35.81 37.39
CA LYS A 5 0.89 36.26 36.02
C LYS A 5 2.04 36.03 35.02
N VAL A 6 3.30 35.98 35.48
CA VAL A 6 4.48 35.74 34.63
C VAL A 6 4.60 34.25 34.30
N LEU A 7 4.24 33.36 35.23
CA LEU A 7 4.26 31.90 34.98
C LEU A 7 3.18 31.42 34.02
N LEU A 8 2.01 32.08 33.98
CA LEU A 8 0.93 31.75 33.04
C LEU A 8 1.22 32.22 31.61
N ALA A 9 2.00 33.27 31.41
CA ALA A 9 2.40 33.76 30.08
C ALA A 9 3.51 32.91 29.47
N SER A 10 4.35 32.22 30.28
CA SER A 10 5.44 31.38 29.82
C SER A 10 4.95 30.00 29.31
N PHE A 11 3.75 29.55 29.75
CA PHE A 11 3.22 28.23 29.34
C PHE A 11 2.43 28.28 28.02
N LEU A 12 2.07 29.48 27.55
CA LEU A 12 1.30 29.63 26.27
C LEU A 12 2.20 29.73 25.03
N LEU A 13 3.54 29.84 25.20
CA LEU A 13 4.47 30.04 24.08
C LEU A 13 5.14 28.74 23.61
N VAL A 14 4.92 27.60 24.27
CA VAL A 14 5.55 26.30 23.93
C VAL A 14 4.66 25.43 23.01
N GLY A 15 3.43 25.84 22.75
CA GLY A 15 2.43 25.06 22.00
C GLY A 15 2.45 25.23 20.47
N LEU A 16 3.37 26.03 19.89
CA LEU A 16 3.34 26.37 18.46
C LEU A 16 4.55 25.82 17.67
N CYS A 17 5.18 24.77 18.17
CA CYS A 17 6.24 24.10 17.42
C CYS A 17 5.80 22.77 16.90
N ALA A 18 5.86 22.63 15.56
CA ALA A 18 5.95 21.40 14.80
C ALA A 18 4.67 20.79 14.24
N PHE A 19 4.04 21.52 13.32
CA PHE A 19 3.59 20.87 12.10
C PHE A 19 4.47 21.33 10.93
N THR A 20 5.79 21.15 11.03
CA THR A 20 6.60 21.09 9.83
C THR A 20 6.27 19.78 9.17
N GLY A 21 5.22 19.82 8.32
CA GLY A 21 4.86 18.71 7.47
C GLY A 21 6.08 18.28 6.69
N CYS A 22 6.42 16.99 6.79
CA CYS A 22 7.30 16.28 5.91
C CYS A 22 7.05 16.78 4.49
N GLY A 23 8.07 17.29 3.80
CA GLY A 23 7.94 17.88 2.49
C GLY A 23 7.26 16.89 1.54
N LYS A 24 6.00 17.15 1.18
CA LYS A 24 5.33 16.42 0.11
C LYS A 24 6.11 16.72 -1.15
N ASP A 25 6.64 15.68 -1.75
CA ASP A 25 7.27 15.78 -3.04
C ASP A 25 6.26 16.43 -3.99
N LYS A 26 6.59 17.61 -4.54
CA LYS A 26 5.62 18.47 -5.23
C LYS A 26 5.04 17.84 -6.49
N ASP A 27 5.67 16.77 -6.98
CA ASP A 27 5.29 16.10 -8.22
C ASP A 27 4.28 14.96 -8.01
N TYR A 28 4.13 14.47 -6.78
CA TYR A 28 3.21 13.37 -6.49
C TYR A 28 1.90 13.84 -5.87
N ARG A 29 0.83 13.15 -6.22
CA ARG A 29 -0.53 13.37 -5.70
C ARG A 29 -0.99 12.14 -4.95
N ALA A 30 -1.55 12.33 -3.77
CA ALA A 30 -2.14 11.24 -3.02
C ALA A 30 -3.22 10.55 -3.88
N VAL A 31 -3.15 9.23 -3.96
CA VAL A 31 -4.12 8.36 -4.63
C VAL A 31 -4.56 7.32 -3.63
N THR A 32 -5.86 7.30 -3.34
CA THR A 32 -6.47 6.42 -2.35
C THR A 32 -7.76 5.83 -2.90
N GLY A 33 -8.35 4.91 -2.17
CA GLY A 33 -9.64 4.30 -2.49
C GLY A 33 -9.83 3.00 -1.76
N THR A 34 -10.82 2.23 -2.19
CA THR A 34 -11.16 0.92 -1.64
C THR A 34 -11.22 -0.14 -2.74
N VAL A 35 -10.96 -1.38 -2.38
CA VAL A 35 -11.14 -2.54 -3.27
C VAL A 35 -12.15 -3.49 -2.64
N THR A 36 -13.13 -3.89 -3.43
CA THR A 36 -14.14 -4.87 -3.04
C THR A 36 -14.17 -6.04 -4.02
N MET A 37 -14.59 -7.20 -3.55
CA MET A 37 -14.88 -8.39 -4.35
C MET A 37 -16.01 -9.18 -3.69
N GLY A 38 -17.01 -9.62 -4.46
CA GLY A 38 -18.20 -10.28 -3.92
C GLY A 38 -19.00 -9.39 -2.97
N GLY A 39 -18.94 -8.07 -3.13
CA GLY A 39 -19.61 -7.10 -2.26
C GLY A 39 -18.93 -6.88 -0.89
N ALA A 40 -17.77 -7.51 -0.64
CA ALA A 40 -17.01 -7.37 0.62
C ALA A 40 -15.67 -6.67 0.38
N PRO A 41 -15.11 -5.96 1.39
CA PRO A 41 -13.76 -5.43 1.32
C PRO A 41 -12.73 -6.53 1.04
N LEU A 42 -11.79 -6.28 0.14
CA LEU A 42 -10.74 -7.23 -0.21
C LEU A 42 -9.42 -6.84 0.44
N GLU A 43 -9.10 -7.49 1.56
CA GLU A 43 -7.83 -7.32 2.27
C GLU A 43 -6.66 -7.95 1.51
N GLY A 44 -5.48 -7.32 1.59
CA GLY A 44 -4.22 -7.86 1.08
C GLY A 44 -4.14 -7.93 -0.45
N CYS A 45 -5.04 -7.26 -1.17
CA CYS A 45 -4.96 -7.12 -2.63
C CYS A 45 -3.80 -6.20 -3.00
N ILE A 46 -2.96 -6.65 -3.92
CA ILE A 46 -1.86 -5.86 -4.46
C ILE A 46 -2.36 -5.18 -5.73
N LEU A 47 -2.33 -3.86 -5.72
CA LEU A 47 -2.58 -3.02 -6.88
C LEU A 47 -1.25 -2.58 -7.48
N THR A 48 -1.14 -2.61 -8.80
CA THR A 48 0.01 -2.05 -9.51
C THR A 48 -0.49 -1.07 -10.57
N PHE A 49 0.07 0.13 -10.55
CA PHE A 49 -0.31 1.25 -11.41
C PHE A 49 0.72 1.38 -12.52
N PHE A 50 0.30 1.18 -13.76
CA PHE A 50 1.13 1.26 -14.95
C PHE A 50 0.78 2.54 -15.70
N PRO A 51 1.71 3.51 -15.84
CA PRO A 51 1.46 4.72 -16.60
C PRO A 51 1.26 4.39 -18.07
N GLU A 52 0.28 5.00 -18.71
CA GLU A 52 0.10 4.89 -20.17
C GLU A 52 1.21 5.62 -20.91
N ASP A 53 1.65 6.77 -20.39
CA ASP A 53 2.85 7.45 -20.87
C ASP A 53 4.11 6.85 -20.23
N LYS A 54 4.85 6.09 -21.01
CA LYS A 54 6.07 5.40 -20.57
C LYS A 54 7.30 6.30 -20.51
N GLU A 55 7.26 7.47 -21.14
CA GLU A 55 8.41 8.38 -21.21
C GLU A 55 8.47 9.27 -19.95
N THR A 56 7.34 9.70 -19.45
CA THR A 56 7.25 10.62 -18.31
C THR A 56 6.60 10.01 -17.09
N GLY A 57 5.91 8.87 -17.25
CA GLY A 57 5.16 8.20 -16.21
C GLY A 57 6.01 7.29 -15.36
N GLU A 58 5.86 7.39 -14.05
CA GLU A 58 6.39 6.45 -13.08
C GLU A 58 5.26 5.56 -12.57
N GLY A 59 5.53 4.27 -12.47
CA GLY A 59 4.60 3.31 -11.91
C GLY A 59 4.45 3.47 -10.40
N GLY A 60 3.50 2.74 -9.85
CA GLY A 60 3.30 2.68 -8.41
C GLY A 60 2.64 1.39 -7.98
N SER A 61 2.53 1.22 -6.68
CA SER A 61 1.86 0.07 -6.09
C SER A 61 1.10 0.45 -4.82
N ALA A 62 0.15 -0.39 -4.44
CA ALA A 62 -0.53 -0.31 -3.16
C ALA A 62 -0.88 -1.72 -2.68
N LYS A 63 -1.10 -1.86 -1.37
CA LYS A 63 -1.70 -3.06 -0.77
C LYS A 63 -2.91 -2.63 0.04
N THR A 64 -4.01 -3.33 -0.09
CA THR A 64 -5.22 -3.05 0.69
C THR A 64 -5.09 -3.55 2.13
N ASP A 65 -5.67 -2.80 3.06
CA ASP A 65 -5.82 -3.19 4.46
C ASP A 65 -7.08 -4.04 4.70
N ALA A 66 -7.37 -4.37 5.97
CA ALA A 66 -8.53 -5.18 6.38
C ALA A 66 -9.89 -4.55 6.00
N SER A 67 -9.95 -3.25 5.78
CA SER A 67 -11.15 -2.55 5.29
C SER A 67 -11.22 -2.45 3.77
N GLY A 68 -10.25 -3.05 3.06
CA GLY A 68 -10.10 -2.91 1.61
C GLY A 68 -9.51 -1.57 1.18
N ALA A 69 -9.17 -0.68 2.11
CA ALA A 69 -8.64 0.64 1.79
C ALA A 69 -7.16 0.57 1.37
N TYR A 70 -6.77 1.46 0.46
CA TYR A 70 -5.39 1.54 -0.02
C TYR A 70 -4.89 2.98 -0.17
N SER A 71 -3.57 3.12 -0.16
CA SER A 71 -2.86 4.35 -0.53
C SER A 71 -1.71 3.99 -1.45
N ALA A 72 -1.67 4.59 -2.63
CA ALA A 72 -0.64 4.31 -3.62
C ALA A 72 0.70 4.95 -3.26
N THR A 73 1.78 4.24 -3.60
CA THR A 73 3.17 4.69 -3.45
C THR A 73 3.86 4.57 -4.80
N SER A 74 4.56 5.61 -5.23
CA SER A 74 5.35 5.59 -6.47
C SER A 74 6.58 4.68 -6.34
N THR A 75 6.91 3.97 -7.41
CA THR A 75 8.15 3.16 -7.49
C THR A 75 9.39 3.98 -7.82
N GLY A 76 9.24 5.20 -8.33
CA GLY A 76 10.32 6.09 -8.74
C GLY A 76 10.68 7.18 -7.72
N ALA A 77 9.89 7.33 -6.64
CA ALA A 77 10.18 8.34 -5.64
C ALA A 77 11.39 7.97 -4.79
N GLU A 78 12.40 8.81 -4.78
CA GLU A 78 13.48 8.74 -3.77
C GLU A 78 12.83 8.88 -2.38
N ASN A 79 13.08 7.94 -1.48
CA ASN A 79 12.48 7.85 -0.14
C ASN A 79 11.01 7.40 -0.05
N GLY A 80 10.48 6.69 -1.03
CA GLY A 80 9.14 6.10 -0.95
C GLY A 80 8.01 7.14 -0.90
N GLY A 81 8.01 8.09 -1.84
CA GLY A 81 6.98 9.14 -1.93
C GLY A 81 5.57 8.57 -2.03
N THR A 82 4.69 9.07 -1.18
CA THR A 82 3.27 8.70 -1.20
C THR A 82 2.55 9.35 -2.37
N GLY A 83 1.88 8.54 -3.19
CA GLY A 83 1.08 9.02 -4.31
C GLY A 83 1.69 8.70 -5.67
N LEU A 84 1.05 9.20 -6.72
CA LEU A 84 1.45 9.02 -8.12
C LEU A 84 1.59 10.39 -8.81
N LYS A 85 2.38 10.47 -9.86
CA LYS A 85 2.42 11.66 -10.74
C LYS A 85 1.09 11.81 -11.47
N PRO A 86 0.67 13.04 -11.80
CA PRO A 86 -0.50 13.25 -12.66
C PRO A 86 -0.35 12.53 -14.00
N GLY A 87 -1.40 11.82 -14.42
CA GLY A 87 -1.38 11.04 -15.67
C GLY A 87 -2.46 9.97 -15.69
N VAL A 88 -2.51 9.24 -16.79
CA VAL A 88 -3.43 8.10 -16.99
C VAL A 88 -2.69 6.80 -16.65
N TYR A 89 -3.35 5.92 -15.91
CA TYR A 89 -2.79 4.64 -15.46
C TYR A 89 -3.76 3.50 -15.75
N SER A 90 -3.22 2.39 -16.26
CA SER A 90 -3.87 1.08 -16.19
C SER A 90 -3.54 0.45 -14.85
N VAL A 91 -4.52 -0.17 -14.18
CA VAL A 91 -4.35 -0.73 -12.83
C VAL A 91 -4.56 -2.23 -12.89
N THR A 92 -3.59 -2.98 -12.37
CA THR A 92 -3.78 -4.43 -12.14
C THR A 92 -4.09 -4.68 -10.67
N ALA A 93 -4.85 -5.74 -10.41
CA ALA A 93 -5.21 -6.14 -9.07
C ALA A 93 -4.96 -7.64 -8.89
N MET A 94 -4.17 -8.02 -7.89
CA MET A 94 -3.81 -9.40 -7.59
C MET A 94 -4.01 -9.71 -6.12
N LYS A 95 -4.77 -10.75 -5.84
CA LYS A 95 -4.87 -11.37 -4.51
C LYS A 95 -4.74 -12.87 -4.67
N ASN A 96 -3.80 -13.44 -3.96
CA ASN A 96 -3.68 -14.88 -3.79
C ASN A 96 -4.19 -15.30 -2.42
N GLU A 97 -4.65 -16.53 -2.30
CA GLU A 97 -4.92 -17.14 -1.01
C GLU A 97 -3.66 -17.11 -0.14
N GLU A 98 -3.81 -16.76 1.12
CA GLU A 98 -2.69 -16.82 2.07
C GLU A 98 -2.47 -18.27 2.51
N VAL A 99 -1.46 -18.91 1.92
CA VAL A 99 -0.99 -20.22 2.39
C VAL A 99 -0.02 -19.99 3.54
N LYS A 100 -0.46 -20.27 4.76
CA LYS A 100 0.43 -20.25 5.92
C LYS A 100 1.47 -21.36 5.78
N ASN A 101 2.73 -20.99 5.96
CA ASN A 101 3.80 -21.98 5.99
C ASN A 101 3.70 -22.75 7.30
N PRO A 102 3.62 -24.11 7.27
CA PRO A 102 3.55 -24.93 8.49
C PRO A 102 4.69 -24.68 9.49
N ASP A 103 5.87 -24.30 8.99
CA ASP A 103 7.01 -24.00 9.87
C ASP A 103 6.83 -22.64 10.58
N ASP A 104 6.22 -21.65 9.91
CA ASP A 104 5.91 -20.37 10.54
C ASP A 104 4.78 -20.54 11.57
N GLU A 105 3.78 -21.37 11.30
CA GLU A 105 2.74 -21.72 12.28
C GLU A 105 3.31 -22.43 13.50
N ALA A 106 4.24 -23.39 13.30
CA ALA A 106 4.88 -24.11 14.39
C ALA A 106 5.71 -23.17 15.30
N TYR A 107 6.36 -22.16 14.68
CA TYR A 107 7.07 -21.12 15.43
C TYR A 107 6.11 -20.22 16.21
N GLU A 108 5.02 -19.75 15.59
CA GLU A 108 4.00 -18.94 16.26
C GLU A 108 3.35 -19.67 17.46
N LYS A 109 3.19 -20.99 17.35
CA LYS A 109 2.69 -21.86 18.45
C LYS A 109 3.75 -22.19 19.51
N GLY A 110 5.01 -21.80 19.31
CA GLY A 110 6.11 -22.13 20.21
C GLY A 110 6.55 -23.60 20.16
N GLU A 111 6.16 -24.33 19.11
CA GLU A 111 6.53 -25.73 18.90
C GLU A 111 7.98 -25.89 18.42
N ILE A 112 8.53 -24.86 17.78
CA ILE A 112 9.92 -24.78 17.33
C ILE A 112 10.55 -23.45 17.72
N THR A 113 11.87 -23.43 17.84
CA THR A 113 12.66 -22.23 18.12
C THR A 113 12.91 -21.43 16.85
N TYR A 114 13.35 -20.17 17.00
CA TYR A 114 13.75 -19.33 15.86
C TYR A 114 14.90 -19.97 15.06
N ASP A 115 15.88 -20.57 15.74
CA ASP A 115 17.01 -21.23 15.08
C ASP A 115 16.57 -22.44 14.25
N GLU A 116 15.67 -23.27 14.79
CA GLU A 116 15.08 -24.39 14.06
C GLU A 116 14.26 -23.93 12.84
N LEU A 117 13.51 -22.82 12.97
CA LEU A 117 12.80 -22.22 11.84
C LEU A 117 13.77 -21.81 10.74
N GLN A 118 14.88 -21.14 11.09
CA GLN A 118 15.90 -20.73 10.11
C GLN A 118 16.57 -21.92 9.44
N GLU A 119 16.92 -22.97 10.21
CA GLU A 119 17.45 -24.21 9.64
C GLU A 119 16.49 -24.87 8.65
N ARG A 120 15.20 -24.95 8.97
CA ARG A 120 14.18 -25.53 8.09
C ARG A 120 14.03 -24.72 6.81
N LYS A 121 14.03 -23.38 6.90
CA LYS A 121 14.01 -22.49 5.76
C LYS A 121 15.24 -22.64 4.86
N GLN A 122 16.43 -22.80 5.44
CA GLN A 122 17.67 -23.05 4.68
C GLN A 122 17.68 -24.43 4.01
N LYS A 123 17.25 -25.49 4.70
CA LYS A 123 17.20 -26.85 4.15
C LYS A 123 16.18 -26.99 2.99
N LYS A 124 15.08 -26.24 3.03
CA LYS A 124 14.09 -26.23 1.93
C LYS A 124 14.57 -25.43 0.71
N GLY A 125 15.73 -24.77 0.82
CA GLY A 125 16.35 -23.94 -0.20
C GLY A 125 15.58 -22.63 -0.42
N ALA A 126 16.30 -21.60 -0.88
CA ALA A 126 15.72 -20.30 -1.25
C ALA A 126 14.70 -20.40 -2.41
N TYR A 127 14.51 -21.59 -2.95
CA TYR A 127 13.56 -21.98 -4.01
C TYR A 127 12.34 -22.75 -3.50
N ALA A 128 12.11 -22.88 -2.19
CA ALA A 128 10.72 -23.02 -1.81
C ALA A 128 10.03 -21.74 -2.32
N LYS A 129 9.60 -21.75 -3.61
CA LYS A 129 8.56 -20.85 -4.08
C LYS A 129 7.61 -20.77 -2.92
N SER A 130 7.41 -19.58 -2.35
CA SER A 130 6.17 -19.33 -1.61
C SER A 130 5.14 -20.00 -2.49
N ALA A 131 4.57 -21.10 -2.05
CA ALA A 131 3.46 -21.71 -2.77
C ALA A 131 2.41 -20.60 -2.68
N GLY A 132 2.44 -19.72 -3.70
CA GLY A 132 1.46 -18.65 -3.81
C GLY A 132 0.15 -19.39 -3.84
N GLY A 133 -0.70 -19.13 -2.85
CA GLY A 133 -2.00 -19.76 -2.80
C GLY A 133 -2.76 -19.54 -4.10
N GLU A 134 -3.89 -20.16 -4.25
CA GLU A 134 -4.73 -20.00 -5.43
C GLU A 134 -5.02 -18.50 -5.67
N LEU A 135 -4.99 -18.11 -6.94
CA LEU A 135 -5.36 -16.76 -7.33
C LEU A 135 -6.85 -16.53 -7.11
N LEU A 136 -7.17 -15.57 -6.25
CA LEU A 136 -8.55 -15.24 -5.91
C LEU A 136 -9.17 -14.21 -6.86
N THR A 137 -8.36 -13.28 -7.39
CA THR A 137 -8.86 -12.25 -8.31
C THR A 137 -9.01 -12.78 -9.73
N PRO A 138 -10.05 -12.36 -10.47
CA PRO A 138 -10.23 -12.74 -11.88
C PRO A 138 -9.03 -12.34 -12.75
N ARG A 139 -8.65 -13.24 -13.65
CA ARG A 139 -7.43 -13.08 -14.49
C ARG A 139 -7.42 -11.82 -15.35
N LYS A 140 -8.58 -11.28 -15.71
CA LYS A 140 -8.71 -10.05 -16.50
C LYS A 140 -8.07 -8.83 -15.83
N PHE A 141 -7.91 -8.87 -14.49
CA PHE A 141 -7.28 -7.78 -13.73
C PHE A 141 -5.75 -7.90 -13.59
N LEU A 142 -5.13 -8.97 -14.12
CA LEU A 142 -3.69 -9.22 -13.96
C LEU A 142 -2.83 -8.61 -15.07
N ASP A 143 -3.39 -8.37 -16.24
CA ASP A 143 -2.64 -7.85 -17.39
C ASP A 143 -2.92 -6.35 -17.56
N PRO A 144 -1.90 -5.48 -17.52
CA PRO A 144 -2.08 -4.04 -17.65
C PRO A 144 -2.65 -3.62 -19.03
N ASN A 145 -2.54 -4.48 -20.05
CA ASN A 145 -3.09 -4.19 -21.38
C ASN A 145 -4.57 -4.62 -21.51
N LEU A 146 -5.03 -5.52 -20.66
CA LEU A 146 -6.38 -6.11 -20.71
C LEU A 146 -7.29 -5.65 -19.59
N THR A 147 -6.73 -5.16 -18.48
CA THR A 147 -7.49 -4.71 -17.34
C THR A 147 -8.47 -3.59 -17.70
N PRO A 148 -9.72 -3.68 -17.24
CA PRO A 148 -10.68 -2.59 -17.40
C PRO A 148 -10.45 -1.45 -16.41
N LEU A 149 -9.57 -1.66 -15.39
CA LEU A 149 -9.33 -0.67 -14.36
C LEU A 149 -8.39 0.41 -14.88
N LYS A 150 -8.93 1.60 -15.08
CA LYS A 150 -8.17 2.79 -15.51
C LYS A 150 -8.48 3.95 -14.59
N ILE A 151 -7.46 4.77 -14.29
CA ILE A 151 -7.60 5.99 -13.51
C ILE A 151 -6.89 7.16 -14.21
N THR A 152 -7.34 8.34 -13.88
CA THR A 152 -6.65 9.59 -14.26
C THR A 152 -6.30 10.35 -12.99
N VAL A 153 -5.01 10.39 -12.65
CA VAL A 153 -4.50 11.18 -11.53
C VAL A 153 -4.40 12.63 -11.96
N THR A 154 -5.03 13.51 -11.20
CA THR A 154 -5.10 14.96 -11.49
C THR A 154 -4.36 15.76 -10.42
N ASN A 155 -4.19 17.06 -10.66
CA ASN A 155 -3.64 17.99 -9.67
C ASN A 155 -4.60 18.28 -8.51
N ASP A 156 -5.90 17.97 -8.64
CA ASP A 156 -6.87 18.10 -7.55
C ASP A 156 -6.79 16.85 -6.64
N PRO A 157 -6.30 16.98 -5.41
CA PRO A 157 -6.17 15.83 -4.50
C PRO A 157 -7.52 15.19 -4.13
N LYS A 158 -8.63 15.93 -4.24
CA LYS A 158 -9.98 15.41 -3.95
C LYS A 158 -10.52 14.53 -5.07
N ALA A 159 -9.99 14.68 -6.30
CA ALA A 159 -10.39 13.91 -7.45
C ALA A 159 -9.66 12.54 -7.55
N ASN A 160 -8.65 12.29 -6.72
CA ASN A 160 -7.80 11.11 -6.80
C ASN A 160 -8.21 10.02 -5.79
N VAL A 161 -9.51 9.79 -5.66
CA VAL A 161 -10.09 8.68 -4.89
C VAL A 161 -10.75 7.72 -5.87
N PHE A 162 -10.24 6.47 -5.93
CA PHE A 162 -10.71 5.48 -6.90
C PHE A 162 -11.07 4.17 -6.19
N ASP A 163 -12.34 3.82 -6.24
CA ASP A 163 -12.85 2.57 -5.70
C ASP A 163 -12.95 1.53 -6.81
N PHE A 164 -12.45 0.32 -6.55
CA PHE A 164 -12.46 -0.78 -7.49
C PHE A 164 -13.35 -1.92 -6.99
N ASN A 165 -14.25 -2.37 -7.86
CA ASN A 165 -14.99 -3.60 -7.66
C ASN A 165 -14.41 -4.67 -8.62
N LEU A 166 -13.93 -5.78 -8.06
CA LEU A 166 -13.29 -6.86 -8.80
C LEU A 166 -14.25 -8.03 -9.11
N ASP A 167 -15.54 -7.77 -9.16
CA ASP A 167 -16.51 -8.75 -9.58
C ASP A 167 -16.39 -9.04 -11.10
N GLU A 168 -16.86 -10.23 -11.52
CA GLU A 168 -16.81 -10.67 -12.93
C GLU A 168 -17.66 -9.81 -13.86
#